data_342b0d1d513283443c97fb5fa2cf88fa
#
_entry.id   342b0d1d513283443c97fb5fa2cf88fa
#
_cell.length_a   1.000
_cell.length_b   1.000
_cell.length_c   1.000
_cell.angle_alpha   90.00
_cell.angle_beta   90.00
_cell.angle_gamma   90.00
#
_symmetry.space_group_name_H-M   'P 1'
#
loop_
_entity.id
_entity.type
_entity.pdbx_description
1 polymer ?
#
loop_
_entity_poly.entity_id
_entity_poly.type
_entity_poly.pdbx_seq_one_letter_code
_entity_poly.pdbx_strand_id
1 'polypeptide(L)'
;MTTEMLSPIEDIIEDAQNGRMFVLVDDEERENEGDLVIPAQMATPETINFMAKFGRGLICLSLTSQRVKDLNLSLMHRHNESRHQTAFTVSIEAREGVDTGISAADRARTVQTAIDPNNGVDDIVSPGHVFPLEACDGGVLVRAG
;
A
#
# COMPACT_ATOMS: atom_id res chain seq x y z
N MET A 1 20.99 -13.14 -3.69
CA MET A 1 21.31 -12.39 -2.44
C MET A 1 21.75 -13.41 -1.38
N THR A 2 22.88 -13.22 -0.79
CA THR A 2 23.33 -14.14 0.27
C THR A 2 22.52 -13.89 1.55
N THR A 3 22.18 -14.96 2.25
CA THR A 3 21.37 -14.91 3.50
C THR A 3 21.94 -13.95 4.57
N GLU A 4 23.24 -13.64 4.50
CA GLU A 4 23.92 -12.69 5.39
C GLU A 4 23.53 -11.21 5.22
N MET A 5 22.80 -10.85 4.15
CA MET A 5 22.35 -9.49 3.90
C MET A 5 20.90 -9.24 4.34
N LEU A 6 20.17 -10.27 4.76
CA LEU A 6 18.79 -10.16 5.21
C LEU A 6 18.75 -10.05 6.73
N SER A 7 17.90 -9.16 7.24
CA SER A 7 17.60 -9.07 8.67
C SER A 7 16.82 -10.30 9.14
N PRO A 8 16.99 -10.75 10.40
CA PRO A 8 16.11 -11.75 10.98
C PRO A 8 14.64 -11.33 10.89
N ILE A 9 13.74 -12.27 10.60
CA ILE A 9 12.31 -11.97 10.44
C ILE A 9 11.69 -11.43 11.73
N GLU A 10 12.18 -11.88 12.88
CA GLU A 10 11.72 -11.43 14.18
C GLU A 10 11.96 -9.94 14.39
N ASP A 11 13.12 -9.42 13.94
CA ASP A 11 13.47 -8.00 14.01
C ASP A 11 12.53 -7.17 13.11
N ILE A 12 12.20 -7.67 11.92
CA ILE A 12 11.28 -7.02 10.98
C ILE A 12 9.85 -6.98 11.54
N ILE A 13 9.41 -8.07 12.18
CA ILE A 13 8.09 -8.11 12.84
C ILE A 13 8.05 -7.08 13.99
N GLU A 14 9.11 -7.00 14.80
CA GLU A 14 9.22 -6.01 15.87
C GLU A 14 9.20 -4.58 15.31
N ASP A 15 9.93 -4.32 14.24
CA ASP A 15 9.92 -3.03 13.55
C ASP A 15 8.53 -2.66 13.07
N ALA A 16 7.83 -3.57 12.41
CA ALA A 16 6.46 -3.36 11.95
C ALA A 16 5.51 -3.06 13.11
N GLN A 17 5.59 -3.82 14.22
CA GLN A 17 4.76 -3.62 15.41
C GLN A 17 5.00 -2.25 16.07
N ASN A 18 6.22 -1.73 15.97
CA ASN A 18 6.61 -0.43 16.52
C ASN A 18 6.45 0.73 15.52
N GLY A 19 5.84 0.50 14.36
CA GLY A 19 5.62 1.53 13.35
C GLY A 19 6.90 1.99 12.65
N ARG A 20 7.93 1.17 12.66
CA ARG A 20 9.16 1.41 11.91
C ARG A 20 9.02 0.85 10.49
N MET A 21 9.50 1.63 9.53
CA MET A 21 9.54 1.24 8.13
C MET A 21 10.64 0.21 7.90
N PHE A 22 10.36 -0.76 7.04
CA PHE A 22 11.34 -1.75 6.61
C PHE A 22 11.34 -1.88 5.08
N VAL A 23 12.36 -2.54 4.55
CA VAL A 23 12.46 -2.85 3.13
C VAL A 23 12.10 -4.32 2.93
N LEU A 24 11.11 -4.57 2.12
CA LEU A 24 10.76 -5.90 1.66
C LEU A 24 11.37 -6.09 0.27
N VAL A 25 12.20 -7.12 0.13
CA VAL A 25 12.81 -7.46 -1.16
C VAL A 25 12.17 -8.71 -1.74
N ASP A 26 12.06 -8.72 -3.03
CA ASP A 26 11.50 -9.77 -3.82
C ASP A 26 12.63 -10.68 -4.36
N ASP A 27 12.25 -11.84 -4.91
CA ASP A 27 13.18 -12.80 -5.52
C ASP A 27 13.87 -12.21 -6.75
N GLU A 28 15.17 -12.52 -6.92
CA GLU A 28 15.98 -12.05 -8.05
C GLU A 28 15.40 -12.51 -9.40
N GLU A 29 14.71 -13.64 -9.42
CA GLU A 29 14.08 -14.19 -10.64
C GLU A 29 12.70 -13.58 -10.93
N ARG A 30 12.10 -12.82 -9.96
CA ARG A 30 10.80 -12.17 -10.13
C ARG A 30 10.97 -10.71 -10.55
N GLU A 31 10.89 -9.75 -9.65
CA GLU A 31 11.04 -8.32 -9.91
C GLU A 31 12.42 -7.81 -9.54
N ASN A 32 13.06 -8.45 -8.54
CA ASN A 32 14.34 -8.05 -7.98
C ASN A 32 14.33 -6.58 -7.54
N GLU A 33 13.24 -6.16 -6.93
CA GLU A 33 13.03 -4.81 -6.41
C GLU A 33 12.86 -4.83 -4.90
N GLY A 34 13.08 -3.68 -4.27
CA GLY A 34 12.82 -3.47 -2.85
C GLY A 34 11.71 -2.46 -2.66
N ASP A 35 10.75 -2.78 -1.81
CA ASP A 35 9.67 -1.89 -1.44
C ASP A 35 9.86 -1.34 -0.03
N LEU A 36 9.61 -0.04 0.15
CA LEU A 36 9.48 0.56 1.47
C LEU A 36 8.09 0.23 2.03
N VAL A 37 8.05 -0.42 3.18
CA VAL A 37 6.80 -0.91 3.77
C VAL A 37 6.63 -0.40 5.19
N ILE A 38 5.40 0.01 5.51
CA ILE A 38 4.95 0.35 6.86
C ILE A 38 3.51 -0.15 7.03
N PRO A 39 3.11 -0.65 8.22
CA PRO A 39 1.70 -0.92 8.49
C PRO A 39 0.84 0.33 8.28
N ALA A 40 -0.23 0.21 7.49
CA ALA A 40 -1.04 1.36 7.11
C ALA A 40 -1.61 2.13 8.31
N GLN A 41 -1.98 1.44 9.38
CA GLN A 41 -2.45 2.08 10.62
C GLN A 41 -1.41 2.99 11.29
N MET A 42 -0.14 2.84 10.95
CA MET A 42 1.00 3.62 11.47
C MET A 42 1.56 4.61 10.45
N ALA A 43 0.93 4.72 9.28
CA ALA A 43 1.35 5.67 8.26
C ALA A 43 1.07 7.11 8.72
N THR A 44 2.11 7.93 8.71
CA THR A 44 2.09 9.35 9.07
C THR A 44 2.52 10.21 7.89
N PRO A 45 2.29 11.53 7.91
CA PRO A 45 2.83 12.43 6.88
C PRO A 45 4.34 12.27 6.69
N GLU A 46 5.09 12.07 7.77
CA GLU A 46 6.54 11.91 7.74
C GLU A 46 6.96 10.63 7.00
N THR A 47 6.28 9.51 7.27
CA THR A 47 6.57 8.23 6.60
C THR A 47 6.19 8.27 5.13
N ILE A 48 5.07 8.86 4.78
CA ILE A 48 4.65 9.07 3.39
C ILE A 48 5.65 9.98 2.66
N ASN A 49 6.09 11.07 3.31
CA ASN A 49 7.11 11.95 2.73
C ASN A 49 8.43 11.21 2.49
N PHE A 50 8.84 10.37 3.44
CA PHE A 50 10.04 9.54 3.28
C PHE A 50 9.92 8.61 2.07
N MET A 51 8.80 7.89 1.95
CA MET A 51 8.54 7.01 0.80
C MET A 51 8.60 7.77 -0.53
N ALA A 52 7.92 8.92 -0.61
CA ALA A 52 7.89 9.72 -1.84
C ALA A 52 9.27 10.28 -2.21
N LYS A 53 10.04 10.73 -1.22
CA LYS A 53 11.35 11.36 -1.44
C LYS A 53 12.42 10.34 -1.81
N PHE A 54 12.49 9.23 -1.11
CA PHE A 54 13.57 8.25 -1.22
C PHE A 54 13.18 7.02 -2.05
N GLY A 55 11.95 6.54 -1.93
CA GLY A 55 11.43 5.44 -2.73
C GLY A 55 11.10 5.84 -4.17
N ARG A 56 10.63 7.06 -4.39
CA ARG A 56 10.35 7.66 -5.72
C ARG A 56 9.33 6.93 -6.57
N GLY A 57 8.70 5.87 -6.03
CA GLY A 57 7.66 5.09 -6.68
C GLY A 57 6.26 5.57 -6.30
N LEU A 58 5.27 4.75 -6.63
CA LEU A 58 3.89 4.98 -6.23
C LEU A 58 3.70 4.69 -4.74
N ILE A 59 2.83 5.46 -4.11
CA ILE A 59 2.33 5.14 -2.77
C ILE A 59 1.12 4.22 -2.96
N CYS A 60 1.33 2.94 -2.65
CA CYS A 60 0.32 1.90 -2.76
C CYS A 60 -0.25 1.55 -1.39
N LEU A 61 -1.49 1.06 -1.36
CA LEU A 61 -2.19 0.64 -0.16
C LEU A 61 -2.77 -0.75 -0.37
N SER A 62 -2.15 -1.78 0.24
CA SER A 62 -2.68 -3.14 0.17
C SER A 62 -3.91 -3.28 1.05
N LEU A 63 -5.03 -3.67 0.45
CA LEU A 63 -6.32 -3.88 1.10
C LEU A 63 -6.80 -5.31 0.87
N THR A 64 -7.56 -5.85 1.82
CA THR A 64 -8.25 -7.13 1.62
C THR A 64 -9.33 -7.00 0.54
N SER A 65 -9.66 -8.11 -0.13
CA SER A 65 -10.77 -8.14 -1.09
C SER A 65 -12.09 -7.64 -0.47
N GLN A 66 -12.33 -7.95 0.80
CA GLN A 66 -13.51 -7.44 1.50
C GLN A 66 -13.48 -5.93 1.62
N ARG A 67 -12.34 -5.33 2.01
CA ARG A 67 -12.24 -3.87 2.15
C ARG A 67 -12.37 -3.15 0.81
N VAL A 68 -11.82 -3.71 -0.25
CA VAL A 68 -12.01 -3.21 -1.63
C VAL A 68 -13.49 -3.16 -2.00
N LYS A 69 -14.26 -4.19 -1.64
CA LYS A 69 -15.73 -4.24 -1.84
C LYS A 69 -16.47 -3.23 -0.98
N ASP A 70 -16.11 -3.11 0.31
CA ASP A 70 -16.74 -2.17 1.24
C ASP A 70 -16.59 -0.71 0.78
N LEU A 71 -15.46 -0.39 0.16
CA LEU A 71 -15.17 0.91 -0.43
C LEU A 71 -15.68 1.05 -1.88
N ASN A 72 -16.28 0.00 -2.44
CA ASN A 72 -16.77 -0.07 -3.82
C ASN A 72 -15.70 0.32 -4.86
N LEU A 73 -14.47 -0.14 -4.67
CA LEU A 73 -13.37 0.13 -5.59
C LEU A 73 -13.36 -0.90 -6.73
N SER A 74 -13.39 -0.42 -7.95
CA SER A 74 -13.21 -1.26 -9.13
C SER A 74 -11.71 -1.45 -9.45
N LEU A 75 -11.38 -2.56 -10.10
CA LEU A 75 -10.04 -2.74 -10.66
C LEU A 75 -9.78 -1.67 -11.73
N MET A 76 -8.54 -1.20 -11.78
CA MET A 76 -8.10 -0.18 -12.73
C MET A 76 -8.29 -0.64 -14.18
N HIS A 77 -8.10 -1.93 -14.45
CA HIS A 77 -8.32 -2.53 -15.75
C HIS A 77 -8.99 -3.90 -15.67
N ARG A 78 -9.96 -4.16 -16.56
CA ARG A 78 -10.69 -5.44 -16.60
C ARG A 78 -9.84 -6.62 -17.06
N HIS A 79 -8.90 -6.37 -17.98
CA HIS A 79 -7.95 -7.35 -18.48
C HIS A 79 -6.55 -6.86 -18.13
N ASN A 80 -5.97 -7.42 -17.06
CA ASN A 80 -4.64 -7.05 -16.61
C ASN A 80 -3.59 -7.75 -17.49
N GLU A 81 -2.96 -6.99 -18.38
CA GLU A 81 -1.91 -7.46 -19.29
C GLU A 81 -0.50 -7.21 -18.72
N SER A 82 -0.39 -6.68 -17.50
CA SER A 82 0.90 -6.47 -16.86
C SER A 82 1.58 -7.81 -16.58
N ARG A 83 2.92 -7.81 -16.64
CA ARG A 83 3.72 -9.04 -16.49
C ARG A 83 3.40 -9.81 -15.20
N HIS A 84 3.17 -9.12 -14.11
CA HIS A 84 2.92 -9.72 -12.79
C HIS A 84 1.44 -9.66 -12.38
N GLN A 85 0.58 -9.07 -13.21
CA GLN A 85 -0.87 -8.98 -13.00
C GLN A 85 -1.25 -8.39 -11.62
N THR A 86 -0.50 -7.38 -11.17
CA THR A 86 -0.78 -6.67 -9.91
C THR A 86 -2.18 -6.08 -9.93
N ALA A 87 -3.00 -6.42 -8.95
CA ALA A 87 -4.41 -6.05 -8.88
C ALA A 87 -4.61 -4.60 -8.39
N PHE A 88 -4.17 -3.64 -9.19
CA PHE A 88 -4.46 -2.23 -8.95
C PHE A 88 -5.96 -1.95 -9.04
N THR A 89 -6.48 -1.26 -8.04
CA THR A 89 -7.79 -0.62 -8.13
C THR A 89 -7.66 0.79 -8.71
N VAL A 90 -8.80 1.45 -8.94
CA VAL A 90 -8.80 2.89 -9.18
C VAL A 90 -8.10 3.63 -8.06
N SER A 91 -7.38 4.70 -8.38
CA SER A 91 -6.73 5.54 -7.37
C SER A 91 -7.76 6.28 -6.54
N ILE A 92 -7.42 6.58 -5.30
CA ILE A 92 -8.35 7.16 -4.33
C ILE A 92 -7.80 8.40 -3.63
N GLU A 93 -8.73 9.16 -3.05
CA GLU A 93 -8.50 10.22 -2.11
C GLU A 93 -9.53 10.21 -1.00
N ALA A 94 -9.18 10.68 0.20
CA ALA A 94 -10.18 10.97 1.21
C ALA A 94 -11.12 12.09 0.69
N ARG A 95 -12.42 11.96 0.93
CA ARG A 95 -13.38 12.98 0.53
C ARG A 95 -13.17 14.28 1.30
N GLU A 96 -12.82 14.18 2.57
CA GLU A 96 -12.66 15.31 3.46
C GLU A 96 -11.29 15.33 4.15
N GLY A 97 -10.86 16.51 4.54
CA GLY A 97 -9.60 16.71 5.27
C GLY A 97 -8.35 16.69 4.38
N VAL A 98 -8.53 16.84 3.08
CA VAL A 98 -7.46 16.97 2.07
C VAL A 98 -7.65 18.24 1.25
N ASP A 99 -6.55 18.72 0.67
CA ASP A 99 -6.56 19.84 -0.26
C ASP A 99 -6.46 19.31 -1.70
N THR A 100 -5.28 19.28 -2.30
CA THR A 100 -5.10 18.72 -3.66
C THR A 100 -4.92 17.20 -3.67
N GLY A 101 -4.74 16.58 -2.50
CA GLY A 101 -4.58 15.13 -2.35
C GLY A 101 -3.16 14.61 -2.48
N ILE A 102 -2.26 15.39 -3.10
CA ILE A 102 -0.90 14.93 -3.41
C ILE A 102 0.09 15.11 -2.26
N SER A 103 -0.14 16.02 -1.31
CA SER A 103 0.77 16.24 -0.20
C SER A 103 0.96 14.96 0.64
N ALA A 104 2.06 14.87 1.36
CA ALA A 104 2.28 13.76 2.28
C ALA A 104 1.20 13.68 3.35
N ALA A 105 0.74 14.83 3.86
CA ALA A 105 -0.35 14.93 4.81
C ALA A 105 -1.67 14.43 4.21
N ASP A 106 -2.01 14.84 2.99
CA ASP A 106 -3.23 14.43 2.30
C ASP A 106 -3.23 12.93 2.03
N ARG A 107 -2.12 12.37 1.55
CA ARG A 107 -2.01 10.92 1.30
C ARG A 107 -2.06 10.11 2.59
N ALA A 108 -1.41 10.57 3.66
CA ALA A 108 -1.55 9.93 4.97
C ALA A 108 -3.01 9.95 5.45
N ARG A 109 -3.72 11.07 5.28
CA ARG A 109 -5.16 11.20 5.57
C ARG A 109 -5.97 10.20 4.75
N THR A 110 -5.70 10.08 3.47
CA THR A 110 -6.38 9.12 2.58
C THR A 110 -6.17 7.68 3.05
N VAL A 111 -4.94 7.30 3.41
CA VAL A 111 -4.64 5.97 3.96
C VAL A 111 -5.45 5.72 5.23
N GLN A 112 -5.42 6.64 6.19
CA GLN A 112 -6.16 6.49 7.45
C GLN A 112 -7.68 6.39 7.23
N THR A 113 -8.22 7.17 6.30
CA THR A 113 -9.64 7.11 5.95
C THR A 113 -10.01 5.76 5.33
N ALA A 114 -9.19 5.27 4.41
CA ALA A 114 -9.46 4.02 3.70
C ALA A 114 -9.40 2.78 4.59
N ILE A 115 -8.54 2.76 5.62
CA ILE A 115 -8.40 1.60 6.51
C ILE A 115 -9.35 1.62 7.71
N ASP A 116 -9.97 2.76 8.03
CA ASP A 116 -10.90 2.86 9.16
C ASP A 116 -12.18 2.04 8.85
N PRO A 117 -12.49 1.02 9.65
CA PRO A 117 -13.66 0.18 9.41
C PRO A 117 -15.01 0.90 9.57
N ASN A 118 -15.00 2.08 10.20
CA ASN A 118 -16.21 2.90 10.35
C ASN A 118 -16.50 3.74 9.11
N ASN A 119 -15.53 3.88 8.21
CA ASN A 119 -15.68 4.60 6.95
C ASN A 119 -16.11 3.67 5.82
N GLY A 120 -16.81 4.22 4.84
CA GLY A 120 -17.33 3.49 3.69
C GLY A 120 -17.14 4.25 2.37
N VAL A 121 -17.96 3.89 1.38
CA VAL A 121 -17.88 4.44 0.03
C VAL A 121 -18.03 5.96 -0.02
N ASP A 122 -18.77 6.54 0.92
CA ASP A 122 -19.01 7.99 0.96
C ASP A 122 -17.81 8.80 1.50
N ASP A 123 -16.84 8.13 2.11
CA ASP A 123 -15.66 8.79 2.70
C ASP A 123 -14.47 8.86 1.73
N ILE A 124 -14.57 8.18 0.61
CA ILE A 124 -13.53 8.08 -0.42
C ILE A 124 -14.04 8.63 -1.75
N VAL A 125 -13.15 9.25 -2.49
CA VAL A 125 -13.38 9.69 -3.89
C VAL A 125 -12.32 9.09 -4.81
N SER A 126 -12.65 9.03 -6.09
CA SER A 126 -11.75 8.57 -7.15
C SER A 126 -11.93 9.52 -8.37
N PRO A 127 -10.86 9.82 -9.12
CA PRO A 127 -9.48 9.39 -8.93
C PRO A 127 -8.78 10.13 -7.78
N GLY A 128 -7.56 9.68 -7.42
CA GLY A 128 -6.76 10.27 -6.37
C GLY A 128 -5.27 9.95 -6.51
N HIS A 129 -4.53 10.10 -5.41
CA HIS A 129 -3.06 9.98 -5.38
C HIS A 129 -2.55 8.83 -4.51
N VAL A 130 -3.44 8.00 -3.96
CA VAL A 130 -3.11 6.73 -3.32
C VAL A 130 -3.64 5.60 -4.19
N PHE A 131 -2.84 4.56 -4.37
CA PHE A 131 -3.11 3.46 -5.30
C PHE A 131 -3.38 2.17 -4.52
N PRO A 132 -4.65 1.82 -4.27
CA PRO A 132 -4.96 0.57 -3.61
C PRO A 132 -4.63 -0.65 -4.47
N LEU A 133 -4.15 -1.70 -3.79
CA LEU A 133 -3.95 -3.03 -4.35
C LEU A 133 -4.90 -4.00 -3.67
N GLU A 134 -5.62 -4.79 -4.44
CA GLU A 134 -6.43 -5.88 -3.87
C GLU A 134 -5.51 -7.06 -3.57
N ALA A 135 -5.30 -7.34 -2.27
CA ALA A 135 -4.52 -8.49 -1.84
C ALA A 135 -5.27 -9.79 -2.13
N CYS A 136 -4.52 -10.80 -2.57
CA CYS A 136 -5.07 -12.13 -2.77
C CYS A 136 -5.46 -12.77 -1.43
N ASP A 137 -6.60 -13.42 -1.38
CA ASP A 137 -7.02 -14.20 -0.20
C ASP A 137 -5.99 -15.31 0.07
N GLY A 138 -5.51 -15.40 1.32
CA GLY A 138 -4.39 -16.24 1.70
C GLY A 138 -3.02 -15.56 1.62
N GLY A 139 -2.96 -14.33 1.10
CA GLY A 139 -1.77 -13.49 1.12
C GLY A 139 -0.58 -14.06 0.35
N VAL A 140 0.62 -13.83 0.87
CA VAL A 140 1.89 -14.21 0.21
C VAL A 140 2.08 -15.71 0.04
N LEU A 141 1.37 -16.53 0.78
CA LEU A 141 1.39 -18.00 0.61
C LEU A 141 0.64 -18.46 -0.64
N VAL A 142 -0.19 -17.61 -1.21
CA VAL A 142 -0.97 -17.88 -2.43
C VAL A 142 -0.39 -17.09 -3.61
N ARG A 143 0.02 -15.86 -3.39
CA ARG A 143 0.62 -15.00 -4.39
C ARG A 143 1.75 -14.17 -3.80
N ALA A 144 2.93 -14.29 -4.38
CA ALA A 144 4.08 -13.47 -4.01
C ALA A 144 3.89 -12.01 -4.51
N GLY A 145 4.08 -11.04 -3.61
CA GLY A 145 4.02 -9.62 -3.93
C GLY A 145 2.64 -8.98 -3.88
#